data_70c59ef8c3aa2fe3e70c8dc756a759d8
#
_entry.id   70c59ef8c3aa2fe3e70c8dc756a759d8
#
_cell.length_a   1.000
_cell.length_b   1.000
_cell.length_c   1.000
_cell.angle_alpha   90.00
_cell.angle_beta   90.00
_cell.angle_gamma   90.00
#
_symmetry.space_group_name_H-M   'P 1'
#
loop_
_entity.id
_entity.type
_entity.pdbx_description
1 polymer ?
#
loop_
_entity_poly.entity_id
_entity_poly.type
_entity_poly.pdbx_seq_one_letter_code
_entity_poly.pdbx_strand_id
1 'polypeptide(L)'
;MTIGNLMRLLSDGKVHSGEQLGEALGISRAAVWKQLKKLEGLGVELQAVKGRGYSLAQRLEPLDGADIVSRLPSGARRHLVRLFVEDQLPSSNEYIRQRFTQGAGHGEVCLVEWQTAGRGRRGRAWTTPWGQSLMLSLGWRFEGGVAALEGLSLAVGVVVAQVLESHGVFPRLKWPNDVLLPDAEGCLAKLAGILIEVVGDAAGPCDVVVGMGMNLSLPESLRVNIEQPVAALHDYLPMLSRNQLAAEVLAALLGLLAAFETSGFAGWQQAWNQRHAYVDVPVKVIQGTRVTEAVAGDVDESGNLWVNEGGRKKRLAGGEISVRGAL
;
A
#
# COMPACT_ATOMS: atom_id res chain seq x y z
N MET A 1 18.47 -18.02 -9.10
CA MET A 1 17.88 -17.24 -10.21
C MET A 1 16.43 -16.99 -9.90
N THR A 2 16.02 -15.74 -9.82
CA THR A 2 14.73 -15.33 -9.30
C THR A 2 13.70 -15.12 -10.42
N ILE A 3 12.42 -15.30 -10.11
CA ILE A 3 11.28 -14.92 -10.96
C ILE A 3 11.39 -13.44 -11.38
N GLY A 4 11.94 -12.59 -10.51
CA GLY A 4 12.17 -11.17 -10.78
C GLY A 4 12.98 -10.90 -12.05
N ASN A 5 14.06 -11.64 -12.30
CA ASN A 5 14.86 -11.44 -13.50
C ASN A 5 14.07 -11.72 -14.79
N LEU A 6 13.25 -12.78 -14.79
CA LEU A 6 12.37 -13.09 -15.92
C LEU A 6 11.32 -12.01 -16.11
N MET A 7 10.70 -11.51 -15.02
CA MET A 7 9.71 -10.44 -15.06
C MET A 7 10.31 -9.13 -15.60
N ARG A 8 11.53 -8.77 -15.17
CA ARG A 8 12.23 -7.58 -15.69
C ARG A 8 12.50 -7.66 -17.18
N LEU A 9 12.86 -8.84 -17.72
CA LEU A 9 13.02 -9.04 -19.16
C LEU A 9 11.70 -8.88 -19.93
N LEU A 10 10.61 -9.44 -19.39
CA LEU A 10 9.30 -9.38 -20.04
C LEU A 10 8.60 -8.01 -19.89
N SER A 11 9.00 -7.18 -18.92
CA SER A 11 8.36 -5.91 -18.61
C SER A 11 8.57 -4.84 -19.69
N ASP A 12 9.50 -5.04 -20.65
CA ASP A 12 9.72 -4.12 -21.77
C ASP A 12 8.57 -4.10 -22.79
N GLY A 13 7.57 -4.99 -22.62
CA GLY A 13 6.39 -5.09 -23.50
C GLY A 13 6.65 -5.74 -24.85
N LYS A 14 7.85 -6.31 -25.08
CA LYS A 14 8.19 -7.00 -26.32
C LYS A 14 7.94 -8.50 -26.25
N VAL A 15 7.87 -9.14 -27.42
CA VAL A 15 7.79 -10.59 -27.53
C VAL A 15 9.20 -11.17 -27.50
N HIS A 16 9.46 -12.03 -26.51
CA HIS A 16 10.74 -12.72 -26.36
C HIS A 16 10.60 -14.20 -26.64
N SER A 17 11.50 -14.76 -27.47
CA SER A 17 11.52 -16.22 -27.67
C SER A 17 12.04 -16.93 -26.41
N GLY A 18 11.64 -18.20 -26.25
CA GLY A 18 12.16 -19.01 -25.15
C GLY A 18 13.67 -19.22 -25.18
N GLU A 19 14.31 -19.10 -26.36
CA GLU A 19 15.75 -19.12 -26.53
C GLU A 19 16.40 -17.82 -26.03
N GLN A 20 15.88 -16.65 -26.46
CA GLN A 20 16.36 -15.34 -25.99
C GLN A 20 16.27 -15.22 -24.47
N LEU A 21 15.13 -15.62 -23.88
CA LEU A 21 14.98 -15.65 -22.44
C LEU A 21 15.95 -16.62 -21.76
N GLY A 22 16.17 -17.79 -22.36
CA GLY A 22 17.12 -18.79 -21.86
C GLY A 22 18.55 -18.26 -21.85
N GLU A 23 18.98 -17.64 -22.95
CA GLU A 23 20.31 -17.03 -23.11
C GLU A 23 20.51 -15.89 -22.08
N ALA A 24 19.56 -14.94 -22.01
CA ALA A 24 19.62 -13.81 -21.08
C ALA A 24 19.63 -14.25 -19.60
N LEU A 25 18.98 -15.37 -19.28
CA LEU A 25 18.89 -15.89 -17.91
C LEU A 25 19.93 -16.99 -17.62
N GLY A 26 20.70 -17.43 -18.60
CA GLY A 26 21.67 -18.53 -18.47
C GLY A 26 21.02 -19.89 -18.14
N ILE A 27 19.82 -20.17 -18.69
CA ILE A 27 19.07 -21.42 -18.46
C ILE A 27 18.52 -22.02 -19.76
N SER A 28 18.16 -23.30 -19.71
CA SER A 28 17.57 -23.96 -20.86
C SER A 28 16.18 -23.44 -21.19
N ARG A 29 15.75 -23.53 -22.45
CA ARG A 29 14.39 -23.21 -22.91
C ARG A 29 13.32 -23.97 -22.11
N ALA A 30 13.57 -25.22 -21.74
CA ALA A 30 12.66 -26.01 -20.91
C ALA A 30 12.52 -25.42 -19.49
N ALA A 31 13.61 -24.90 -18.92
CA ALA A 31 13.57 -24.20 -17.62
C ALA A 31 12.83 -22.87 -17.72
N VAL A 32 13.00 -22.11 -18.81
CA VAL A 32 12.20 -20.89 -19.09
C VAL A 32 10.71 -21.23 -19.08
N TRP A 33 10.30 -22.27 -19.81
CA TRP A 33 8.89 -22.67 -19.86
C TRP A 33 8.31 -22.99 -18.47
N LYS A 34 9.07 -23.70 -17.63
CA LYS A 34 8.67 -23.98 -16.24
C LYS A 34 8.47 -22.69 -15.41
N GLN A 35 9.35 -21.71 -15.60
CA GLN A 35 9.22 -20.41 -14.91
C GLN A 35 8.01 -19.61 -15.40
N LEU A 36 7.76 -19.59 -16.73
CA LEU A 36 6.57 -18.94 -17.30
C LEU A 36 5.28 -19.55 -16.75
N LYS A 37 5.19 -20.88 -16.67
CA LYS A 37 4.05 -21.57 -16.06
C LYS A 37 3.87 -21.21 -14.57
N LYS A 38 4.97 -21.01 -13.85
CA LYS A 38 4.90 -20.55 -12.46
C LYS A 38 4.39 -19.11 -12.36
N LEU A 39 4.73 -18.22 -13.30
CA LEU A 39 4.21 -16.85 -13.35
C LEU A 39 2.71 -16.80 -13.57
N GLU A 40 2.16 -17.64 -14.45
CA GLU A 40 0.71 -17.77 -14.65
C GLU A 40 0.01 -18.13 -13.33
N GLY A 41 0.58 -19.06 -12.55
CA GLY A 41 0.07 -19.45 -11.23
C GLY A 41 0.16 -18.34 -10.16
N LEU A 42 0.93 -17.28 -10.43
CA LEU A 42 1.06 -16.10 -9.56
C LEU A 42 0.20 -14.90 -10.02
N GLY A 43 -0.73 -15.13 -10.94
CA GLY A 43 -1.64 -14.10 -11.45
C GLY A 43 -1.01 -13.16 -12.48
N VAL A 44 0.15 -13.53 -13.06
CA VAL A 44 0.76 -12.77 -14.17
C VAL A 44 0.15 -13.22 -15.48
N GLU A 45 -0.49 -12.30 -16.19
CA GLU A 45 -1.10 -12.59 -17.50
C GLU A 45 -0.04 -12.58 -18.60
N LEU A 46 0.25 -13.79 -19.12
CA LEU A 46 1.18 -14.01 -20.21
C LEU A 46 0.45 -14.21 -21.54
N GLN A 47 1.00 -13.63 -22.60
CA GLN A 47 0.56 -13.85 -23.97
C GLN A 47 1.58 -14.71 -24.70
N ALA A 48 1.15 -15.89 -25.17
CA ALA A 48 1.92 -16.74 -26.05
C ALA A 48 1.67 -16.34 -27.51
N VAL A 49 2.72 -15.82 -28.18
CA VAL A 49 2.65 -15.46 -29.59
C VAL A 49 3.19 -16.60 -30.43
N LYS A 50 2.30 -17.28 -31.19
CA LYS A 50 2.63 -18.48 -31.97
C LYS A 50 3.88 -18.29 -32.86
N GLY A 51 4.87 -19.13 -32.69
CA GLY A 51 6.14 -19.11 -33.45
C GLY A 51 7.11 -17.98 -33.08
N ARG A 52 6.74 -17.07 -32.15
CA ARG A 52 7.57 -15.91 -31.78
C ARG A 52 8.03 -15.91 -30.32
N GLY A 53 7.20 -16.35 -29.39
CA GLY A 53 7.57 -16.42 -27.98
C GLY A 53 6.49 -15.94 -27.02
N TYR A 54 6.91 -15.20 -26.00
CA TYR A 54 6.07 -14.77 -24.88
C TYR A 54 6.21 -13.27 -24.62
N SER A 55 5.14 -12.63 -24.23
CA SER A 55 5.12 -11.27 -23.71
C SER A 55 4.17 -11.17 -22.53
N LEU A 56 4.23 -10.10 -21.75
CA LEU A 56 3.16 -9.76 -20.79
C LEU A 56 1.94 -9.22 -21.55
N ALA A 57 0.73 -9.46 -21.01
CA ALA A 57 -0.51 -8.91 -21.55
C ALA A 57 -0.52 -7.38 -21.46
N GLN A 58 0.15 -6.82 -20.45
CA GLN A 58 0.34 -5.38 -20.28
C GLN A 58 1.81 -5.07 -19.97
N ARG A 59 2.26 -3.89 -20.38
CA ARG A 59 3.59 -3.38 -20.01
C ARG A 59 3.61 -3.13 -18.50
N LEU A 60 4.66 -3.59 -17.82
CA LEU A 60 4.90 -3.29 -16.42
C LEU A 60 6.12 -2.37 -16.29
N GLU A 61 6.14 -1.56 -15.26
CA GLU A 61 7.28 -0.73 -14.88
C GLU A 61 7.90 -1.30 -13.58
N PRO A 62 9.03 -2.02 -13.66
CA PRO A 62 9.74 -2.47 -12.46
C PRO A 62 10.20 -1.32 -11.59
N LEU A 63 10.25 -1.53 -10.29
CA LEU A 63 10.79 -0.55 -9.35
C LEU A 63 12.30 -0.35 -9.61
N ASP A 64 12.70 0.90 -9.71
CA ASP A 64 14.08 1.35 -9.83
C ASP A 64 14.44 2.28 -8.66
N GLY A 65 15.21 1.75 -7.72
CA GLY A 65 15.61 2.51 -6.52
C GLY A 65 16.44 3.75 -6.83
N ALA A 66 17.27 3.74 -7.88
CA ALA A 66 18.08 4.89 -8.27
C ALA A 66 17.19 6.00 -8.86
N ASP A 67 16.25 5.65 -9.74
CA ASP A 67 15.28 6.60 -10.29
C ASP A 67 14.40 7.20 -9.18
N ILE A 68 13.83 6.38 -8.30
CA ILE A 68 12.99 6.82 -7.17
C ILE A 68 13.75 7.81 -6.29
N VAL A 69 14.98 7.46 -5.90
CA VAL A 69 15.81 8.31 -5.05
C VAL A 69 16.19 9.62 -5.73
N SER A 70 16.43 9.61 -7.05
CA SER A 70 16.78 10.81 -7.82
C SER A 70 15.64 11.83 -7.87
N ARG A 71 14.39 11.38 -7.76
CA ARG A 71 13.18 12.22 -7.77
C ARG A 71 12.84 12.82 -6.42
N LEU A 72 13.46 12.37 -5.32
CA LEU A 72 13.14 12.88 -3.98
C LEU A 72 13.60 14.33 -3.82
N PRO A 73 12.71 15.24 -3.34
CA PRO A 73 13.11 16.58 -2.95
C PRO A 73 14.15 16.54 -1.82
N SER A 74 15.05 17.49 -1.77
CA SER A 74 16.13 17.57 -0.77
C SER A 74 15.61 17.51 0.67
N GLY A 75 14.45 18.14 0.93
CA GLY A 75 13.77 18.13 2.23
C GLY A 75 13.35 16.73 2.69
N ALA A 76 12.88 15.87 1.79
CA ALA A 76 12.53 14.48 2.09
C ALA A 76 13.77 13.58 2.11
N ARG A 77 14.69 13.82 1.15
CA ARG A 77 15.90 13.01 0.96
C ARG A 77 16.78 12.93 2.22
N ARG A 78 16.88 14.00 3.00
CA ARG A 78 17.66 14.03 4.25
C ARG A 78 17.17 13.05 5.32
N HIS A 79 15.90 12.62 5.26
CA HIS A 79 15.29 11.67 6.19
C HIS A 79 15.36 10.22 5.70
N LEU A 80 15.76 10.01 4.45
CA LEU A 80 15.95 8.67 3.90
C LEU A 80 17.37 8.18 4.23
N VAL A 81 17.47 7.18 5.09
CA VAL A 81 18.74 6.52 5.41
C VAL A 81 19.09 5.50 4.33
N ARG A 82 18.13 4.65 3.96
CA ARG A 82 18.35 3.62 2.95
C ARG A 82 17.06 3.19 2.27
N LEU A 83 17.11 2.96 0.97
CA LEU A 83 16.04 2.36 0.17
C LEU A 83 16.46 0.96 -0.27
N PHE A 84 15.65 -0.03 0.07
CA PHE A 84 15.72 -1.40 -0.45
C PHE A 84 14.64 -1.59 -1.50
N VAL A 85 14.98 -2.19 -2.63
CA VAL A 85 14.05 -2.62 -3.67
C VAL A 85 14.24 -4.11 -3.86
N GLU A 86 13.23 -4.88 -3.49
CA GLU A 86 13.29 -6.34 -3.47
C GLU A 86 12.32 -6.94 -4.49
N ASP A 87 12.74 -7.98 -5.20
CA ASP A 87 11.88 -8.65 -6.18
C ASP A 87 10.76 -9.43 -5.48
N GLN A 88 11.08 -10.06 -4.35
CA GLN A 88 10.15 -10.91 -3.61
C GLN A 88 10.51 -10.97 -2.14
N LEU A 89 9.52 -10.74 -1.27
CA LEU A 89 9.62 -10.94 0.17
C LEU A 89 8.33 -11.60 0.70
N PRO A 90 8.36 -12.24 1.86
CA PRO A 90 7.13 -12.58 2.55
C PRO A 90 6.28 -11.34 2.86
N SER A 91 6.92 -10.29 3.43
CA SER A 91 6.29 -9.01 3.78
C SER A 91 7.34 -7.92 3.92
N SER A 92 7.12 -6.77 3.31
CA SER A 92 7.99 -5.59 3.46
C SER A 92 7.97 -5.03 4.89
N ASN A 93 6.82 -5.09 5.59
CA ASN A 93 6.74 -4.72 6.99
C ASN A 93 7.63 -5.61 7.86
N GLU A 94 7.57 -6.92 7.64
CA GLU A 94 8.41 -7.87 8.37
C GLU A 94 9.91 -7.63 8.11
N TYR A 95 10.26 -7.28 6.86
CA TYR A 95 11.63 -6.92 6.50
C TYR A 95 12.12 -5.72 7.31
N ILE A 96 11.38 -4.63 7.35
CA ILE A 96 11.74 -3.42 8.14
C ILE A 96 11.72 -3.73 9.65
N ARG A 97 10.76 -4.54 10.14
CA ARG A 97 10.73 -4.97 11.54
C ARG A 97 12.02 -5.69 11.94
N GLN A 98 12.53 -6.57 11.08
CA GLN A 98 13.81 -7.26 11.31
C GLN A 98 15.00 -6.29 11.31
N ARG A 99 14.95 -5.20 10.53
CA ARG A 99 15.99 -4.17 10.56
C ARG A 99 16.09 -3.51 11.93
N PHE A 100 14.96 -3.24 12.59
CA PHE A 100 14.96 -2.70 13.96
C PHE A 100 15.61 -3.66 14.96
N THR A 101 15.37 -4.96 14.87
CA THR A 101 16.03 -5.94 15.74
C THR A 101 17.56 -6.01 15.53
N GLN A 102 18.05 -5.49 14.39
CA GLN A 102 19.47 -5.39 14.07
C GLN A 102 20.08 -4.02 14.44
N GLY A 103 19.34 -3.17 15.13
CA GLY A 103 19.78 -1.82 15.53
C GLY A 103 19.72 -0.78 14.40
N ALA A 104 18.99 -1.07 13.30
CA ALA A 104 18.74 -0.16 12.18
C ALA A 104 17.23 0.09 12.05
N GLY A 105 16.74 0.47 10.89
CA GLY A 105 15.31 0.57 10.59
C GLY A 105 14.78 2.01 10.55
N HIS A 106 15.24 2.92 11.40
CA HIS A 106 14.83 4.33 11.31
C HIS A 106 15.27 4.96 10.00
N GLY A 107 14.33 5.57 9.26
CA GLY A 107 14.58 6.17 7.95
C GLY A 107 14.91 5.13 6.85
N GLU A 108 14.79 3.84 7.14
CA GLU A 108 14.94 2.79 6.13
C GLU A 108 13.59 2.47 5.48
N VAL A 109 13.63 2.24 4.17
CA VAL A 109 12.45 1.98 3.34
C VAL A 109 12.64 0.69 2.57
N CYS A 110 11.60 -0.13 2.51
CA CYS A 110 11.53 -1.31 1.68
C CYS A 110 10.38 -1.20 0.69
N LEU A 111 10.71 -1.22 -0.59
CA LEU A 111 9.78 -1.43 -1.69
C LEU A 111 9.92 -2.86 -2.19
N VAL A 112 8.82 -3.50 -2.55
CA VAL A 112 8.86 -4.87 -3.04
C VAL A 112 7.95 -5.06 -4.24
N GLU A 113 8.44 -5.82 -5.24
CA GLU A 113 7.67 -6.12 -6.44
C GLU A 113 6.50 -7.06 -6.14
N TRP A 114 6.73 -8.03 -5.24
CA TRP A 114 5.73 -9.03 -4.89
C TRP A 114 5.92 -9.57 -3.46
N GLN A 115 4.80 -9.68 -2.72
CA GLN A 115 4.75 -10.28 -1.39
C GLN A 115 4.08 -11.66 -1.43
N THR A 116 4.75 -12.67 -0.84
CA THR A 116 4.19 -14.03 -0.75
C THR A 116 3.26 -14.24 0.44
N ALA A 117 3.35 -13.37 1.44
CA ALA A 117 2.55 -13.38 2.65
C ALA A 117 2.20 -11.95 3.10
N GLY A 118 1.75 -11.12 2.13
CA GLY A 118 1.30 -9.76 2.41
C GLY A 118 0.16 -9.75 3.42
N ARG A 119 0.19 -8.81 4.36
CA ARG A 119 -0.77 -8.73 5.46
C ARG A 119 -1.45 -7.37 5.52
N GLY A 120 -2.74 -7.41 5.81
CA GLY A 120 -3.52 -6.28 6.27
C GLY A 120 -3.86 -6.41 7.74
N ARG A 121 -4.62 -5.48 8.27
CA ARG A 121 -5.13 -5.52 9.65
C ARG A 121 -5.96 -6.78 9.91
N ARG A 122 -5.93 -7.25 11.17
CA ARG A 122 -6.69 -8.43 11.62
C ARG A 122 -6.32 -9.71 10.86
N GLY A 123 -5.07 -9.84 10.42
CA GLY A 123 -4.57 -11.04 9.74
C GLY A 123 -5.12 -11.27 8.33
N ARG A 124 -5.82 -10.31 7.72
CA ARG A 124 -6.30 -10.45 6.33
C ARG A 124 -5.12 -10.50 5.38
N ALA A 125 -5.19 -11.38 4.39
CA ALA A 125 -4.21 -11.41 3.32
C ALA A 125 -4.30 -10.16 2.44
N TRP A 126 -3.15 -9.69 1.99
CA TRP A 126 -3.02 -8.70 0.93
C TRP A 126 -2.31 -9.36 -0.25
N THR A 127 -3.04 -9.59 -1.32
CA THR A 127 -2.52 -10.30 -2.48
C THR A 127 -2.55 -9.40 -3.70
N THR A 128 -1.42 -9.33 -4.40
CA THR A 128 -1.29 -8.59 -5.66
C THR A 128 -0.31 -9.32 -6.56
N PRO A 129 -0.47 -9.25 -7.89
CA PRO A 129 0.50 -9.79 -8.81
C PRO A 129 1.82 -9.00 -8.77
N TRP A 130 2.87 -9.61 -9.29
CA TRP A 130 4.18 -8.97 -9.41
C TRP A 130 4.10 -7.67 -10.22
N GLY A 131 4.72 -6.61 -9.71
CA GLY A 131 4.84 -5.33 -10.41
C GLY A 131 3.55 -4.52 -10.57
N GLN A 132 2.42 -4.97 -10.01
CA GLN A 132 1.09 -4.36 -10.21
C GLN A 132 0.57 -3.60 -8.97
N SER A 133 1.44 -3.35 -8.00
CA SER A 133 1.10 -2.61 -6.79
C SER A 133 2.28 -1.75 -6.35
N LEU A 134 2.01 -0.75 -5.55
CA LEU A 134 3.03 -0.08 -4.75
C LEU A 134 2.96 -0.64 -3.33
N MET A 135 3.93 -1.49 -3.00
CA MET A 135 4.10 -2.08 -1.68
C MET A 135 5.30 -1.43 -1.01
N LEU A 136 5.03 -0.59 -0.02
CA LEU A 136 6.03 0.23 0.66
C LEU A 136 5.94 -0.01 2.17
N SER A 137 7.10 -0.17 2.82
CA SER A 137 7.22 -0.13 4.27
C SER A 137 8.36 0.80 4.66
N LEU A 138 8.07 1.71 5.60
CA LEU A 138 9.01 2.70 6.09
C LEU A 138 9.14 2.54 7.62
N GLY A 139 10.38 2.45 8.10
CA GLY A 139 10.70 2.38 9.52
C GLY A 139 10.95 3.77 10.10
N TRP A 140 10.36 4.05 11.27
CA TRP A 140 10.54 5.31 11.97
C TRP A 140 10.60 5.10 13.48
N ARG A 141 11.48 5.83 14.16
CA ARG A 141 11.56 5.87 15.62
C ARG A 141 10.91 7.13 16.14
N PHE A 142 9.98 6.98 17.08
CA PHE A 142 9.34 8.06 17.82
C PHE A 142 9.85 8.08 19.25
N GLU A 143 10.28 9.23 19.72
CA GLU A 143 10.79 9.41 21.10
C GLU A 143 9.65 9.52 22.11
N GLY A 144 8.46 10.02 21.69
CA GLY A 144 7.28 10.21 22.53
C GLY A 144 6.48 8.94 22.87
N GLY A 145 6.95 7.75 22.45
CA GLY A 145 6.30 6.46 22.72
C GLY A 145 5.01 6.23 21.95
N VAL A 146 4.28 5.17 22.32
CA VAL A 146 3.07 4.71 21.61
C VAL A 146 1.94 5.75 21.59
N ALA A 147 1.83 6.57 22.63
CA ALA A 147 0.82 7.63 22.67
C ALA A 147 1.00 8.68 21.57
N ALA A 148 2.23 8.92 21.12
CA ALA A 148 2.52 9.82 20.00
C ALA A 148 2.01 9.29 18.65
N LEU A 149 1.58 8.03 18.56
CA LEU A 149 1.12 7.39 17.32
C LEU A 149 -0.39 7.55 17.06
N GLU A 150 -1.13 8.17 17.98
CA GLU A 150 -2.58 8.38 17.82
C GLU A 150 -2.86 9.13 16.51
N GLY A 151 -3.75 8.58 15.68
CA GLY A 151 -4.11 9.16 14.39
C GLY A 151 -3.05 9.04 13.28
N LEU A 152 -1.86 8.46 13.51
CA LEU A 152 -0.81 8.34 12.49
C LEU A 152 -1.31 7.67 11.21
N SER A 153 -2.07 6.58 11.32
CA SER A 153 -2.64 5.89 10.15
C SER A 153 -3.56 6.80 9.33
N LEU A 154 -4.30 7.70 9.99
CA LEU A 154 -5.18 8.67 9.34
C LEU A 154 -4.37 9.75 8.63
N ALA A 155 -3.33 10.28 9.27
CA ALA A 155 -2.42 11.26 8.67
C ALA A 155 -1.69 10.68 7.43
N VAL A 156 -1.25 9.42 7.50
CA VAL A 156 -0.72 8.69 6.33
C VAL A 156 -1.76 8.64 5.20
N GLY A 157 -3.02 8.36 5.52
CA GLY A 157 -4.11 8.39 4.55
C GLY A 157 -4.26 9.76 3.88
N VAL A 158 -4.16 10.85 4.65
CA VAL A 158 -4.26 12.22 4.13
C VAL A 158 -3.12 12.54 3.15
N VAL A 159 -1.87 12.27 3.50
CA VAL A 159 -0.75 12.59 2.60
C VAL A 159 -0.76 11.74 1.33
N VAL A 160 -1.20 10.49 1.42
CA VAL A 160 -1.41 9.63 0.24
C VAL A 160 -2.53 10.21 -0.64
N ALA A 161 -3.64 10.66 -0.04
CA ALA A 161 -4.73 11.30 -0.77
C ALA A 161 -4.25 12.59 -1.46
N GLN A 162 -3.48 13.44 -0.80
CA GLN A 162 -2.93 14.66 -1.37
C GLN A 162 -2.01 14.40 -2.58
N VAL A 163 -1.19 13.33 -2.52
CA VAL A 163 -0.38 12.92 -3.68
C VAL A 163 -1.29 12.54 -4.87
N LEU A 164 -2.34 11.77 -4.64
CA LEU A 164 -3.27 11.38 -5.70
C LEU A 164 -4.05 12.59 -6.25
N GLU A 165 -4.44 13.53 -5.40
CA GLU A 165 -5.12 14.77 -5.78
C GLU A 165 -4.24 15.65 -6.68
N SER A 166 -2.92 15.68 -6.49
CA SER A 166 -2.00 16.39 -7.37
C SER A 166 -1.99 15.85 -8.81
N HIS A 167 -2.44 14.61 -8.99
CA HIS A 167 -2.66 13.97 -10.29
C HIS A 167 -4.12 14.02 -10.77
N GLY A 168 -4.99 14.75 -10.06
CA GLY A 168 -6.41 14.93 -10.46
C GLY A 168 -7.32 13.77 -10.05
N VAL A 169 -6.86 12.87 -9.18
CA VAL A 169 -7.67 11.79 -8.60
C VAL A 169 -8.02 12.13 -7.16
N PHE A 170 -9.30 12.12 -6.79
CA PHE A 170 -9.84 12.59 -5.52
C PHE A 170 -10.34 11.43 -4.67
N PRO A 171 -9.48 10.80 -3.84
CA PRO A 171 -9.86 9.66 -3.03
C PRO A 171 -10.70 10.06 -1.82
N ARG A 172 -11.42 9.08 -1.27
CA ARG A 172 -12.09 9.15 0.02
C ARG A 172 -11.33 8.32 1.04
N LEU A 173 -11.33 8.77 2.29
CA LEU A 173 -10.67 8.09 3.39
C LEU A 173 -11.70 7.34 4.24
N LYS A 174 -11.46 6.06 4.46
CA LYS A 174 -12.29 5.24 5.33
C LYS A 174 -11.52 4.90 6.60
N TRP A 175 -12.12 5.28 7.72
CA TRP A 175 -11.56 4.96 9.02
C TRP A 175 -11.44 3.45 9.27
N PRO A 176 -10.32 2.98 9.86
CA PRO A 176 -9.21 3.80 10.31
C PRO A 176 -8.00 3.83 9.35
N ASN A 177 -8.04 3.19 8.17
CA ASN A 177 -6.79 2.92 7.44
C ASN A 177 -6.93 2.63 5.94
N ASP A 178 -8.10 2.86 5.35
CA ASP A 178 -8.31 2.56 3.93
C ASP A 178 -8.42 3.85 3.10
N VAL A 179 -7.83 3.83 1.90
CA VAL A 179 -8.01 4.83 0.85
C VAL A 179 -8.91 4.23 -0.22
N LEU A 180 -9.99 4.93 -0.56
CA LEU A 180 -11.02 4.46 -1.49
C LEU A 180 -11.08 5.37 -2.72
N LEU A 181 -11.47 4.80 -3.86
CA LEU A 181 -11.87 5.57 -5.05
C LEU A 181 -13.30 5.20 -5.44
N PRO A 182 -14.11 6.16 -5.95
CA PRO A 182 -15.40 5.84 -6.55
C PRO A 182 -15.18 5.07 -7.86
N ASP A 183 -15.94 4.00 -8.10
CA ASP A 183 -16.01 3.36 -9.41
C ASP A 183 -16.90 4.14 -10.39
N ALA A 184 -17.17 3.58 -11.55
CA ALA A 184 -17.98 4.24 -12.59
C ALA A 184 -19.42 4.49 -12.13
N GLU A 185 -19.94 3.70 -11.22
CA GLU A 185 -21.27 3.80 -10.61
C GLU A 185 -21.29 4.71 -9.37
N GLY A 186 -20.13 5.21 -8.94
CA GLY A 186 -19.96 6.03 -7.75
C GLY A 186 -19.83 5.21 -6.44
N CYS A 187 -19.78 3.88 -6.53
CA CYS A 187 -19.54 3.03 -5.38
C CYS A 187 -18.07 3.10 -4.94
N LEU A 188 -17.84 3.13 -3.63
CA LEU A 188 -16.49 3.27 -3.09
C LEU A 188 -15.76 1.92 -3.07
N ALA A 189 -14.66 1.84 -3.78
CA ALA A 189 -13.80 0.66 -3.91
C ALA A 189 -12.41 0.92 -3.31
N LYS A 190 -11.82 -0.10 -2.68
CA LYS A 190 -10.55 0.04 -1.97
C LYS A 190 -9.37 0.11 -2.94
N LEU A 191 -8.67 1.24 -2.93
CA LEU A 191 -7.42 1.47 -3.65
C LEU A 191 -6.20 1.07 -2.82
N ALA A 192 -6.13 1.53 -1.57
CA ALA A 192 -4.97 1.30 -0.72
C ALA A 192 -5.36 0.98 0.73
N GLY A 193 -4.45 0.31 1.42
CA GLY A 193 -4.55 0.05 2.85
C GLY A 193 -3.24 0.38 3.56
N ILE A 194 -3.37 0.92 4.78
CA ILE A 194 -2.26 1.33 5.63
C ILE A 194 -2.21 0.39 6.83
N LEU A 195 -1.02 -0.09 7.16
CA LEU A 195 -0.77 -0.97 8.30
C LEU A 195 0.37 -0.42 9.15
N ILE A 196 0.05 0.12 10.31
CA ILE A 196 1.04 0.57 11.29
C ILE A 196 1.30 -0.57 12.27
N GLU A 197 2.57 -0.95 12.40
CA GLU A 197 3.02 -1.96 13.36
C GLU A 197 4.07 -1.34 14.28
N VAL A 198 3.91 -1.54 15.60
CA VAL A 198 4.85 -1.06 16.62
C VAL A 198 5.83 -2.19 16.94
N VAL A 199 7.10 -1.84 17.05
CA VAL A 199 8.22 -2.76 17.37
C VAL A 199 8.85 -2.31 18.68
N GLY A 200 8.97 -3.22 19.65
CA GLY A 200 9.56 -2.92 20.96
C GLY A 200 8.54 -2.70 22.07
N ASP A 201 9.00 -2.11 23.18
CA ASP A 201 8.20 -1.90 24.39
C ASP A 201 7.30 -0.66 24.25
N ALA A 202 6.15 -0.69 24.92
CA ALA A 202 5.20 0.42 24.95
C ALA A 202 5.67 1.60 25.82
N ALA A 203 6.65 1.40 26.67
CA ALA A 203 7.19 2.41 27.59
C ALA A 203 8.50 3.01 27.04
N GLY A 204 8.48 4.28 26.63
CA GLY A 204 9.65 4.99 26.09
C GLY A 204 9.65 5.05 24.57
N PRO A 205 10.79 5.35 23.93
CA PRO A 205 10.90 5.44 22.49
C PRO A 205 10.40 4.17 21.80
N CYS A 206 9.59 4.32 20.76
CA CYS A 206 9.04 3.20 20.02
C CYS A 206 9.46 3.22 18.56
N ASP A 207 9.77 2.04 18.04
CA ASP A 207 10.02 1.81 16.63
C ASP A 207 8.71 1.45 15.93
N VAL A 208 8.48 2.05 14.78
CA VAL A 208 7.23 1.92 14.03
C VAL A 208 7.51 1.53 12.60
N VAL A 209 6.76 0.58 12.08
CA VAL A 209 6.74 0.24 10.67
C VAL A 209 5.45 0.78 10.06
N VAL A 210 5.58 1.75 9.16
CA VAL A 210 4.48 2.28 8.36
C VAL A 210 4.41 1.52 7.05
N GLY A 211 3.49 0.57 6.96
CA GLY A 211 3.23 -0.19 5.75
C GLY A 211 2.09 0.40 4.94
N MET A 212 2.25 0.43 3.63
CA MET A 212 1.21 0.80 2.67
C MET A 212 1.22 -0.16 1.49
N GLY A 213 0.04 -0.68 1.15
CA GLY A 213 -0.21 -1.38 -0.09
C GLY A 213 -1.22 -0.60 -0.94
N MET A 214 -0.87 -0.27 -2.19
CA MET A 214 -1.75 0.40 -3.15
C MET A 214 -1.84 -0.42 -4.43
N ASN A 215 -3.05 -0.68 -4.90
CA ASN A 215 -3.29 -1.36 -6.16
C ASN A 215 -3.04 -0.38 -7.33
N LEU A 216 -2.11 -0.74 -8.23
CA LEU A 216 -1.89 0.03 -9.46
C LEU A 216 -2.63 -0.59 -10.63
N SER A 217 -2.52 -1.89 -10.80
CA SER A 217 -3.28 -2.68 -11.74
C SER A 217 -3.82 -3.92 -11.06
N LEU A 218 -5.03 -4.33 -11.41
CA LEU A 218 -5.63 -5.56 -10.91
C LEU A 218 -6.31 -6.28 -12.09
N PRO A 219 -5.78 -7.45 -12.50
CA PRO A 219 -6.45 -8.30 -13.47
C PRO A 219 -7.85 -8.70 -13.00
N GLU A 220 -8.79 -8.79 -13.92
CA GLU A 220 -10.17 -9.14 -13.61
C GLU A 220 -10.26 -10.51 -12.92
N SER A 221 -9.43 -11.45 -13.31
CA SER A 221 -9.31 -12.78 -12.69
C SER A 221 -9.00 -12.74 -11.18
N LEU A 222 -8.37 -11.66 -10.68
CA LEU A 222 -8.13 -11.46 -9.26
C LEU A 222 -9.22 -10.64 -8.60
N ARG A 223 -9.80 -9.64 -9.28
CA ARG A 223 -10.87 -8.80 -8.73
C ARG A 223 -12.06 -9.63 -8.25
N VAL A 224 -12.47 -10.62 -9.02
CA VAL A 224 -13.62 -11.51 -8.69
C VAL A 224 -13.38 -12.38 -7.45
N ASN A 225 -12.13 -12.59 -7.05
CA ASN A 225 -11.78 -13.39 -5.87
C ASN A 225 -11.63 -12.57 -4.58
N ILE A 226 -11.78 -11.23 -4.66
CA ILE A 226 -11.68 -10.34 -3.50
C ILE A 226 -13.09 -10.03 -3.00
N GLU A 227 -13.37 -10.38 -1.74
CA GLU A 227 -14.71 -10.25 -1.12
C GLU A 227 -15.22 -8.80 -0.98
N GLN A 228 -14.42 -7.80 -1.24
CA GLN A 228 -14.78 -6.38 -1.14
C GLN A 228 -14.53 -5.66 -2.45
N PRO A 229 -15.26 -4.58 -2.77
CA PRO A 229 -14.95 -3.74 -3.92
C PRO A 229 -13.52 -3.22 -3.87
N VAL A 230 -12.78 -3.39 -4.97
CA VAL A 230 -11.39 -2.96 -5.12
C VAL A 230 -11.21 -2.08 -6.34
N ALA A 231 -10.42 -1.02 -6.20
CA ALA A 231 -10.00 -0.14 -7.28
C ALA A 231 -8.52 -0.35 -7.59
N ALA A 232 -8.12 0.00 -8.80
CA ALA A 232 -6.73 0.08 -9.22
C ALA A 232 -6.47 1.46 -9.82
N LEU A 233 -5.31 2.06 -9.51
CA LEU A 233 -5.03 3.45 -9.88
C LEU A 233 -4.92 3.65 -11.39
N HIS A 234 -4.40 2.67 -12.13
CA HIS A 234 -4.27 2.74 -13.58
C HIS A 234 -5.61 2.69 -14.32
N ASP A 235 -6.73 2.35 -13.66
CA ASP A 235 -8.08 2.52 -14.23
C ASP A 235 -8.41 4.02 -14.40
N TYR A 236 -7.78 4.91 -13.63
CA TYR A 236 -7.96 6.36 -13.63
C TYR A 236 -6.77 7.11 -14.27
N LEU A 237 -5.57 6.63 -14.05
CA LEU A 237 -4.29 7.23 -14.49
C LEU A 237 -3.41 6.19 -15.21
N PRO A 238 -3.79 5.72 -16.40
CA PRO A 238 -3.13 4.58 -17.04
C PRO A 238 -1.65 4.82 -17.40
N MET A 239 -1.24 6.09 -17.51
CA MET A 239 0.11 6.49 -17.89
C MET A 239 0.98 6.97 -16.71
N LEU A 240 0.46 6.94 -15.47
CA LEU A 240 1.24 7.35 -14.32
C LEU A 240 2.39 6.35 -14.05
N SER A 241 3.62 6.88 -14.02
CA SER A 241 4.80 6.09 -13.71
C SER A 241 4.76 5.58 -12.27
N ARG A 242 5.00 4.29 -12.10
CA ARG A 242 5.07 3.65 -10.78
C ARG A 242 6.24 4.17 -9.96
N ASN A 243 7.40 4.42 -10.59
CA ASN A 243 8.57 4.97 -9.92
C ASN A 243 8.37 6.43 -9.50
N GLN A 244 7.70 7.23 -10.35
CA GLN A 244 7.31 8.59 -9.99
C GLN A 244 6.37 8.59 -8.79
N LEU A 245 5.30 7.81 -8.82
CA LEU A 245 4.35 7.70 -7.71
C LEU A 245 5.03 7.22 -6.43
N ALA A 246 5.93 6.22 -6.53
CA ALA A 246 6.70 5.73 -5.39
C ALA A 246 7.55 6.84 -4.74
N ALA A 247 8.21 7.66 -5.56
CA ALA A 247 9.00 8.78 -5.06
C ALA A 247 8.14 9.86 -4.39
N GLU A 248 7.02 10.22 -4.99
CA GLU A 248 6.10 11.23 -4.45
C GLU A 248 5.47 10.79 -3.12
N VAL A 249 4.97 9.54 -3.06
CA VAL A 249 4.43 8.97 -1.83
C VAL A 249 5.51 8.86 -0.75
N LEU A 250 6.71 8.39 -1.11
CA LEU A 250 7.83 8.30 -0.17
C LEU A 250 8.22 9.68 0.36
N ALA A 251 8.29 10.69 -0.50
CA ALA A 251 8.59 12.07 -0.08
C ALA A 251 7.55 12.61 0.91
N ALA A 252 6.26 12.38 0.64
CA ALA A 252 5.16 12.79 1.51
C ALA A 252 5.22 12.08 2.87
N LEU A 253 5.49 10.77 2.88
CA LEU A 253 5.61 9.98 4.11
C LEU A 253 6.80 10.41 4.96
N LEU A 254 7.97 10.63 4.36
CA LEU A 254 9.15 11.10 5.08
C LEU A 254 8.91 12.48 5.71
N GLY A 255 8.28 13.39 4.96
CA GLY A 255 7.90 14.71 5.47
C GLY A 255 6.89 14.64 6.61
N LEU A 256 5.86 13.79 6.47
CA LEU A 256 4.87 13.56 7.51
C LEU A 256 5.53 13.06 8.79
N LEU A 257 6.32 11.98 8.72
CA LEU A 257 6.88 11.33 9.91
C LEU A 257 7.86 12.24 10.65
N ALA A 258 8.64 13.04 9.91
CA ALA A 258 9.54 14.02 10.50
C ALA A 258 8.81 15.13 11.27
N ALA A 259 7.59 15.47 10.89
CA ALA A 259 6.79 16.50 11.55
C ALA A 259 5.83 15.95 12.61
N PHE A 260 5.39 14.70 12.46
CA PHE A 260 4.26 14.12 13.21
C PHE A 260 4.50 14.06 14.70
N GLU A 261 5.73 13.80 15.15
CA GLU A 261 6.05 13.72 16.59
C GLU A 261 5.75 15.04 17.32
N THR A 262 5.95 16.17 16.63
CA THR A 262 5.70 17.51 17.20
C THR A 262 4.26 17.97 16.98
N SER A 263 3.68 17.66 15.79
CA SER A 263 2.35 18.16 15.41
C SER A 263 1.20 17.25 15.84
N GLY A 264 1.47 15.96 16.06
CA GLY A 264 0.43 14.95 16.25
C GLY A 264 -0.55 14.88 15.08
N PHE A 265 -1.73 14.31 15.33
CA PHE A 265 -2.80 14.21 14.33
C PHE A 265 -3.66 15.48 14.23
N ALA A 266 -3.69 16.33 15.24
CA ALA A 266 -4.58 17.51 15.28
C ALA A 266 -4.46 18.39 14.03
N GLY A 267 -3.23 18.58 13.51
CA GLY A 267 -2.98 19.34 12.27
C GLY A 267 -3.55 18.68 11.00
N TRP A 268 -3.89 17.40 11.04
CA TRP A 268 -4.40 16.61 9.90
C TRP A 268 -5.90 16.34 9.99
N GLN A 269 -6.52 16.55 11.16
CA GLN A 269 -7.91 16.23 11.43
C GLN A 269 -8.86 16.81 10.40
N GLN A 270 -8.79 18.12 10.15
CA GLN A 270 -9.66 18.80 9.19
C GLN A 270 -9.50 18.22 7.78
N ALA A 271 -8.27 18.03 7.34
CA ALA A 271 -7.98 17.46 6.02
C ALA A 271 -8.51 16.04 5.88
N TRP A 272 -8.50 15.26 6.96
CA TRP A 272 -9.08 13.92 6.98
C TRP A 272 -10.61 13.96 6.93
N ASN A 273 -11.25 14.77 7.75
CA ASN A 273 -12.71 14.89 7.81
C ASN A 273 -13.30 15.35 6.46
N GLN A 274 -12.62 16.24 5.75
CA GLN A 274 -13.02 16.66 4.39
C GLN A 274 -13.04 15.51 3.38
N ARG A 275 -12.26 14.46 3.61
CA ARG A 275 -12.15 13.27 2.75
C ARG A 275 -12.88 12.05 3.29
N HIS A 276 -13.55 12.19 4.46
CA HIS A 276 -14.21 11.06 5.10
C HIS A 276 -15.26 10.42 4.18
N ALA A 277 -15.13 9.10 3.97
CA ALA A 277 -15.98 8.35 3.04
C ALA A 277 -17.43 8.22 3.54
N TYR A 278 -17.66 8.23 4.85
CA TYR A 278 -18.93 7.83 5.46
C TYR A 278 -19.49 8.86 6.47
N VAL A 279 -19.07 10.13 6.39
CA VAL A 279 -19.62 11.16 7.28
C VAL A 279 -21.14 11.27 7.10
N ASP A 280 -21.86 11.23 8.21
CA ASP A 280 -23.34 11.28 8.30
C ASP A 280 -24.06 10.12 7.56
N VAL A 281 -23.34 9.03 7.26
CA VAL A 281 -23.88 7.85 6.58
C VAL A 281 -24.04 6.69 7.57
N PRO A 282 -25.12 5.87 7.46
CA PRO A 282 -25.27 4.64 8.22
C PRO A 282 -24.10 3.66 7.93
N VAL A 283 -23.53 3.12 9.01
CA VAL A 283 -22.40 2.19 8.97
C VAL A 283 -22.61 1.02 9.91
N LYS A 284 -21.99 -0.11 9.58
CA LYS A 284 -21.84 -1.24 10.49
C LYS A 284 -20.49 -1.15 11.20
N VAL A 285 -20.52 -1.04 12.52
CA VAL A 285 -19.33 -1.08 13.39
C VAL A 285 -19.12 -2.52 13.83
N ILE A 286 -17.95 -3.09 13.46
CA ILE A 286 -17.64 -4.50 13.72
C ILE A 286 -16.48 -4.56 14.73
N GLN A 287 -16.75 -5.12 15.90
CA GLN A 287 -15.77 -5.29 16.98
C GLN A 287 -15.80 -6.75 17.45
N GLY A 288 -14.78 -7.52 17.07
CA GLY A 288 -14.79 -8.98 17.23
C GLY A 288 -15.98 -9.59 16.48
N THR A 289 -16.86 -10.28 17.23
CA THR A 289 -18.11 -10.87 16.69
C THR A 289 -19.32 -9.92 16.79
N ARG A 290 -19.19 -8.81 17.51
CA ARG A 290 -20.27 -7.84 17.68
C ARG A 290 -20.34 -6.93 16.47
N VAL A 291 -21.55 -6.83 15.90
CA VAL A 291 -21.91 -5.89 14.82
C VAL A 291 -22.99 -4.96 15.34
N THR A 292 -22.76 -3.65 15.25
CA THR A 292 -23.75 -2.64 15.63
C THR A 292 -23.94 -1.66 14.48
N GLU A 293 -25.16 -1.17 14.31
CA GLU A 293 -25.49 -0.12 13.36
C GLU A 293 -25.34 1.25 14.03
N ALA A 294 -24.74 2.19 13.32
CA ALA A 294 -24.54 3.54 13.80
C ALA A 294 -24.45 4.51 12.60
N VAL A 295 -24.57 5.80 12.85
CA VAL A 295 -24.24 6.84 11.87
C VAL A 295 -22.83 7.34 12.19
N ALA A 296 -21.95 7.31 11.19
CA ALA A 296 -20.58 7.81 11.36
C ALA A 296 -20.55 9.33 11.36
N GLY A 297 -19.76 9.89 12.27
CA GLY A 297 -19.46 11.32 12.33
C GLY A 297 -17.99 11.59 11.98
N ASP A 298 -17.50 12.74 12.40
CA ASP A 298 -16.10 13.14 12.23
C ASP A 298 -15.15 12.36 13.16
N VAL A 299 -13.85 12.42 12.85
CA VAL A 299 -12.82 12.02 13.80
C VAL A 299 -12.43 13.20 14.71
N ASP A 300 -12.02 12.89 15.95
CA ASP A 300 -11.48 13.88 16.88
C ASP A 300 -9.97 14.16 16.63
N GLU A 301 -9.38 15.04 17.44
CA GLU A 301 -7.97 15.46 17.36
C GLU A 301 -6.98 14.31 17.62
N SER A 302 -7.42 13.22 18.24
CA SER A 302 -6.64 12.00 18.45
C SER A 302 -6.90 10.93 17.35
N GLY A 303 -7.75 11.22 16.35
CA GLY A 303 -8.09 10.28 15.27
C GLY A 303 -9.12 9.22 15.65
N ASN A 304 -9.85 9.38 16.77
CA ASN A 304 -10.96 8.49 17.12
C ASN A 304 -12.22 8.89 16.36
N LEU A 305 -12.95 7.90 15.86
CA LEU A 305 -14.18 8.13 15.11
C LEU A 305 -15.36 8.31 16.06
N TRP A 306 -16.12 9.41 15.91
CA TRP A 306 -17.41 9.56 16.54
C TRP A 306 -18.48 8.81 15.75
N VAL A 307 -19.35 8.10 16.46
CA VAL A 307 -20.54 7.46 15.88
C VAL A 307 -21.76 7.75 16.74
N ASN A 308 -22.94 7.77 16.11
CA ASN A 308 -24.23 7.86 16.79
C ASN A 308 -24.91 6.48 16.73
N GLU A 309 -24.97 5.78 17.86
CA GLU A 309 -25.61 4.48 18.03
C GLU A 309 -26.95 4.68 18.74
N GLY A 310 -28.07 4.66 18.02
CA GLY A 310 -29.41 4.82 18.62
C GLY A 310 -29.63 6.14 19.38
N GLY A 311 -29.07 7.25 18.88
CA GLY A 311 -29.19 8.58 19.54
C GLY A 311 -28.08 8.85 20.56
N ARG A 312 -27.18 7.91 20.84
CA ARG A 312 -26.06 8.07 21.76
C ARG A 312 -24.76 8.26 21.02
N LYS A 313 -24.04 9.37 21.28
CA LYS A 313 -22.69 9.58 20.75
C LYS A 313 -21.71 8.65 21.46
N LYS A 314 -20.89 7.97 20.66
CA LYS A 314 -19.85 7.03 21.12
C LYS A 314 -18.56 7.30 20.37
N ARG A 315 -17.43 7.26 21.08
CA ARG A 315 -16.10 7.40 20.53
C ARG A 315 -15.49 6.02 20.28
N LEU A 316 -15.02 5.78 19.06
CA LEU A 316 -14.34 4.55 18.67
C LEU A 316 -12.85 4.84 18.55
N ALA A 317 -12.04 4.24 19.42
CA ALA A 317 -10.59 4.23 19.28
C ALA A 317 -10.19 3.21 18.20
N GLY A 318 -9.05 3.44 17.53
CA GLY A 318 -8.46 2.50 16.59
C GLY A 318 -8.24 1.10 17.19
N GLY A 319 -7.63 0.21 16.47
CA GLY A 319 -7.35 -1.16 16.93
C GLY A 319 -8.27 -2.18 16.25
N GLU A 320 -8.92 -3.06 17.02
CA GLU A 320 -9.71 -4.20 16.52
C GLU A 320 -11.09 -3.84 15.94
N ILE A 321 -11.33 -2.57 15.60
CA ILE A 321 -12.60 -2.09 15.05
C ILE A 321 -12.51 -1.94 13.54
N SER A 322 -13.59 -2.35 12.85
CA SER A 322 -13.79 -2.14 11.41
C SER A 322 -15.11 -1.43 11.17
N VAL A 323 -15.12 -0.48 10.24
CA VAL A 323 -16.33 0.23 9.82
C VAL A 323 -16.62 -0.14 8.36
N ARG A 324 -17.88 -0.42 8.03
CA ARG A 324 -18.33 -0.70 6.67
C ARG A 324 -19.59 0.12 6.38
N GLY A 325 -19.77 0.58 5.15
CA GLY A 325 -21.03 1.13 4.71
C GLY A 325 -22.18 0.13 4.96
N ALA A 326 -23.35 0.63 5.29
CA ALA A 326 -24.52 -0.21 5.55
C ALA A 326 -25.19 -0.71 4.25
N LEU A 327 -24.85 -0.09 3.11
CA LEU A 327 -25.37 -0.42 1.77
C LEU A 327 -24.47 -1.46 1.10
#